data_1aec92504cd4492937c94d8b48f76944
#
_entry.id   1aec92504cd4492937c94d8b48f76944
#
_cell.length_a   1.000
_cell.length_b   1.000
_cell.length_c   1.000
_cell.angle_alpha   90.00
_cell.angle_beta   90.00
_cell.angle_gamma   90.00
#
_symmetry.space_group_name_H-M   'P 1'
#
loop_
_entity.id
_entity.type
_entity.pdbx_description
1 polymer ?
#
loop_
_entity_poly.entity_id
_entity_poly.type
_entity_poly.pdbx_seq_one_letter_code
_entity_poly.pdbx_strand_id
1 'polypeptide(L)'
;MSGESGYYGKRRKWHSWGYEDEGITPAEVKEMAERVAQRLNIDEPVILPDPTLEELVLREPRIKIPASLQPFCTTDKWDRVFHTYGKSFKDLTKIYRRDFDNAPDVVAYP
;
A
#
# COMPACT_ATOMS: atom_id res chain seq x y z
N MET A 1 16.90 9.15 0.18
CA MET A 1 16.35 8.38 -0.94
C MET A 1 14.97 7.92 -0.57
N SER A 2 13.98 8.31 -1.30
CA SER A 2 12.62 7.91 -1.06
C SER A 2 12.21 6.79 -1.99
N GLY A 3 11.45 5.86 -1.48
CA GLY A 3 10.93 4.76 -2.25
C GLY A 3 11.97 3.71 -2.60
N GLU A 4 11.53 2.52 -2.68
CA GLU A 4 12.34 1.40 -3.10
C GLU A 4 12.12 1.16 -4.60
N SER A 5 13.21 1.23 -5.40
CA SER A 5 13.12 0.80 -6.78
C SER A 5 13.25 -0.72 -6.79
N GLY A 6 12.27 -1.46 -7.12
CA GLY A 6 12.38 -2.88 -7.29
C GLY A 6 13.28 -3.26 -8.47
N TYR A 7 13.25 -4.51 -8.88
CA TYR A 7 13.93 -4.97 -10.09
C TYR A 7 13.48 -4.15 -11.29
N TYR A 8 14.37 -3.93 -12.23
CA TYR A 8 14.10 -3.18 -13.47
C TYR A 8 13.77 -1.72 -13.26
N GLY A 9 14.14 -1.15 -12.10
CA GLY A 9 13.92 0.26 -11.83
C GLY A 9 12.46 0.65 -11.57
N LYS A 10 11.58 -0.34 -11.37
CA LYS A 10 10.16 -0.11 -11.10
C LYS A 10 9.91 -0.09 -9.60
N ARG A 11 8.98 0.76 -9.16
CA ARG A 11 8.55 0.80 -7.78
C ARG A 11 7.39 -0.17 -7.55
N ARG A 12 7.40 -0.85 -6.40
CA ARG A 12 6.32 -1.76 -6.02
C ARG A 12 5.07 -0.99 -5.60
N LYS A 13 3.92 -1.63 -5.76
CA LYS A 13 2.69 -1.09 -5.19
C LYS A 13 2.79 -1.15 -3.67
N TRP A 14 2.35 -0.07 -3.01
CA TRP A 14 2.31 -0.06 -1.54
C TRP A 14 1.06 -0.77 -0.99
N HIS A 15 0.01 -0.91 -1.80
CA HIS A 15 -1.29 -1.41 -1.33
C HIS A 15 -1.59 -2.87 -1.73
N SER A 16 -0.83 -3.45 -2.64
CA SER A 16 -1.09 -4.81 -3.10
C SER A 16 0.19 -5.42 -3.67
N TRP A 17 0.05 -6.54 -4.37
CA TRP A 17 1.19 -7.22 -4.97
C TRP A 17 1.60 -6.60 -6.29
N GLY A 18 2.87 -6.79 -6.65
CA GLY A 18 3.40 -6.39 -7.94
C GLY A 18 3.96 -4.98 -7.97
N TYR A 19 4.31 -4.54 -9.16
CA TYR A 19 4.85 -3.20 -9.39
C TYR A 19 3.73 -2.23 -9.77
N GLU A 20 4.01 -0.93 -9.64
CA GLU A 20 3.00 0.12 -9.87
C GLU A 20 2.39 0.09 -11.26
N ASP A 21 3.16 -0.33 -12.27
CA ASP A 21 2.70 -0.39 -13.65
C ASP A 21 2.02 -1.72 -14.01
N GLU A 22 1.90 -2.62 -13.05
CA GLU A 22 1.25 -3.91 -13.23
C GLU A 22 -0.14 -3.92 -12.60
N GLY A 23 -0.98 -4.81 -13.08
CA GLY A 23 -2.28 -5.01 -12.48
C GLY A 23 -3.34 -5.33 -13.52
N ILE A 24 -4.52 -5.61 -13.03
CA ILE A 24 -5.67 -5.88 -13.88
C ILE A 24 -6.43 -4.58 -14.13
N THR A 25 -7.03 -4.49 -15.30
CA THR A 25 -7.80 -3.31 -15.68
C THR A 25 -9.09 -3.22 -14.89
N PRO A 26 -9.70 -2.02 -14.76
CA PRO A 26 -11.01 -1.90 -14.12
C PRO A 26 -12.10 -2.80 -14.75
N ALA A 27 -12.04 -2.99 -16.06
CA ALA A 27 -12.97 -3.86 -16.76
C ALA A 27 -12.78 -5.33 -16.34
N GLU A 28 -11.54 -5.79 -16.21
CA GLU A 28 -11.22 -7.13 -15.73
C GLU A 28 -11.65 -7.34 -14.28
N VAL A 29 -11.46 -6.34 -13.43
CA VAL A 29 -11.90 -6.38 -12.03
C VAL A 29 -13.42 -6.55 -11.97
N LYS A 30 -14.15 -5.78 -12.76
CA LYS A 30 -15.60 -5.85 -12.82
C LYS A 30 -16.07 -7.23 -13.25
N GLU A 31 -15.45 -7.79 -14.29
CA GLU A 31 -15.80 -9.13 -14.79
C GLU A 31 -15.54 -10.21 -13.73
N MET A 32 -14.40 -10.15 -13.05
CA MET A 32 -14.08 -11.07 -11.96
C MET A 32 -15.07 -10.96 -10.81
N ALA A 33 -15.43 -9.74 -10.42
CA ALA A 33 -16.37 -9.49 -9.35
C ALA A 33 -17.76 -10.05 -9.68
N GLU A 34 -18.20 -9.90 -10.93
CA GLU A 34 -19.48 -10.44 -11.39
C GLU A 34 -19.48 -11.96 -11.33
N ARG A 35 -18.39 -12.62 -11.74
CA ARG A 35 -18.28 -14.07 -11.65
C ARG A 35 -18.34 -14.57 -10.21
N VAL A 36 -17.63 -13.90 -9.31
CA VAL A 36 -17.64 -14.25 -7.88
C VAL A 36 -19.03 -14.07 -7.30
N ALA A 37 -19.69 -12.97 -7.64
CA ALA A 37 -21.06 -12.69 -7.19
C ALA A 37 -22.02 -13.78 -7.63
N GLN A 38 -21.91 -14.26 -8.88
CA GLN A 38 -22.74 -15.34 -9.38
C GLN A 38 -22.54 -16.63 -8.59
N ARG A 39 -21.27 -16.98 -8.32
CA ARG A 39 -20.94 -18.21 -7.58
C ARG A 39 -21.42 -18.15 -6.13
N LEU A 40 -21.40 -16.98 -5.52
CA LEU A 40 -21.80 -16.78 -4.12
C LEU A 40 -23.27 -16.40 -4.01
N ASN A 41 -23.99 -16.32 -5.12
CA ASN A 41 -25.40 -15.95 -5.17
C ASN A 41 -25.64 -14.57 -4.54
N ILE A 42 -24.82 -13.61 -4.89
CA ILE A 42 -24.92 -12.22 -4.46
C ILE A 42 -25.44 -11.39 -5.63
N ASP A 43 -26.44 -10.53 -5.40
CA ASP A 43 -27.07 -9.75 -6.46
C ASP A 43 -26.11 -8.72 -7.07
N GLU A 44 -25.39 -8.00 -6.23
CA GLU A 44 -24.46 -6.98 -6.67
C GLU A 44 -23.10 -7.17 -6.00
N PRO A 45 -22.00 -7.28 -6.79
CA PRO A 45 -20.68 -7.34 -6.20
C PRO A 45 -20.26 -5.97 -5.68
N VAL A 46 -19.59 -5.95 -4.53
CA VAL A 46 -18.98 -4.75 -4.00
C VAL A 46 -17.53 -4.72 -4.43
N ILE A 47 -17.16 -3.70 -5.20
CA ILE A 47 -15.77 -3.49 -5.63
C ILE A 47 -15.22 -2.32 -4.85
N LEU A 48 -14.22 -2.58 -4.00
CA LEU A 48 -13.55 -1.52 -3.26
C LEU A 48 -12.49 -0.88 -4.16
N PRO A 49 -12.49 0.45 -4.28
CA PRO A 49 -11.46 1.11 -5.05
C PRO A 49 -10.10 0.97 -4.38
N ASP A 50 -9.04 0.96 -5.19
CA ASP A 50 -7.68 0.95 -4.66
C ASP A 50 -7.46 2.21 -3.81
N PRO A 51 -6.80 2.06 -2.66
CA PRO A 51 -6.50 3.23 -1.84
C PRO A 51 -5.41 4.09 -2.50
N THR A 52 -5.47 5.38 -2.25
CA THR A 52 -4.47 6.34 -2.74
C THR A 52 -3.68 6.91 -1.58
N LEU A 53 -2.43 7.28 -1.81
CA LEU A 53 -1.61 7.89 -0.76
C LEU A 53 -2.21 9.22 -0.28
N GLU A 54 -2.82 9.97 -1.18
CA GLU A 54 -3.38 11.27 -0.88
C GLU A 54 -4.52 11.22 0.12
N GLU A 55 -5.29 10.12 0.13
CA GLU A 55 -6.39 9.98 1.09
C GLU A 55 -5.94 9.58 2.49
N LEU A 56 -4.71 9.07 2.63
CA LEU A 56 -4.21 8.62 3.92
C LEU A 56 -3.63 9.78 4.72
N VAL A 57 -4.00 9.84 5.99
CA VAL A 57 -3.44 10.82 6.92
C VAL A 57 -2.67 10.05 7.98
N LEU A 58 -1.35 10.20 7.97
CA LEU A 58 -0.48 9.58 8.96
C LEU A 58 -0.17 10.58 10.07
N ARG A 59 -0.01 10.06 11.28
CA ARG A 59 0.45 10.92 12.38
C ARG A 59 1.86 11.43 12.09
N GLU A 60 2.18 12.59 12.63
CA GLU A 60 3.53 13.13 12.51
C GLU A 60 4.55 12.18 13.15
N PRO A 61 5.76 12.06 12.58
CA PRO A 61 6.81 11.26 13.19
C PRO A 61 7.09 11.75 14.62
N ARG A 62 7.15 10.81 15.55
CA ARG A 62 7.40 11.09 16.96
C ARG A 62 8.87 11.06 17.32
N ILE A 63 9.71 10.70 16.38
CA ILE A 63 11.14 10.51 16.57
C ILE A 63 11.90 11.52 15.74
N LYS A 64 12.89 12.17 16.34
CA LYS A 64 13.81 13.04 15.62
C LYS A 64 15.00 12.20 15.16
N ILE A 65 15.28 12.23 13.86
CA ILE A 65 16.37 11.47 13.28
C ILE A 65 17.72 12.12 13.65
N PRO A 66 18.66 11.39 14.30
CA PRO A 66 20.00 11.92 14.55
C PRO A 66 20.71 12.27 13.23
N ALA A 67 21.51 13.33 13.26
CA ALA A 67 22.21 13.81 12.07
C ALA A 67 23.03 12.73 11.36
N SER A 68 23.66 11.85 12.13
CA SER A 68 24.48 10.77 11.57
C SER A 68 23.68 9.72 10.81
N LEU A 69 22.38 9.62 11.05
CA LEU A 69 21.50 8.63 10.42
C LEU A 69 20.62 9.23 9.32
N GLN A 70 20.58 10.55 9.19
CA GLN A 70 19.73 11.21 8.20
C GLN A 70 19.93 10.70 6.78
N PRO A 71 21.15 10.42 6.30
CA PRO A 71 21.33 9.91 4.93
C PRO A 71 20.66 8.56 4.68
N PHE A 72 20.39 7.79 5.73
CA PHE A 72 19.83 6.45 5.62
C PHE A 72 18.34 6.37 5.98
N CYS A 73 17.76 7.47 6.41
CA CYS A 73 16.39 7.47 6.93
C CYS A 73 15.46 8.34 6.10
N THR A 74 14.18 7.98 6.09
CA THR A 74 13.15 8.75 5.41
C THR A 74 11.88 8.78 6.24
N THR A 75 11.15 9.89 6.13
CA THR A 75 9.80 10.03 6.69
C THR A 75 8.76 10.20 5.59
N ASP A 76 9.13 9.89 4.35
CA ASP A 76 8.23 9.97 3.21
C ASP A 76 7.00 9.08 3.43
N LYS A 77 5.84 9.58 3.07
CA LYS A 77 4.57 8.89 3.26
C LYS A 77 4.56 7.52 2.59
N TRP A 78 5.06 7.43 1.36
CA TRP A 78 5.13 6.16 0.63
C TRP A 78 5.94 5.12 1.40
N ASP A 79 7.11 5.50 1.88
CA ASP A 79 7.99 4.58 2.63
C ASP A 79 7.34 4.11 3.93
N ARG A 80 6.72 5.02 4.67
CA ARG A 80 6.05 4.71 5.93
C ARG A 80 4.87 3.76 5.70
N VAL A 81 4.09 4.02 4.67
CA VAL A 81 2.92 3.20 4.32
C VAL A 81 3.36 1.83 3.81
N PHE A 82 4.35 1.79 2.92
CA PHE A 82 4.86 0.53 2.37
C PHE A 82 5.37 -0.43 3.45
N HIS A 83 5.96 0.11 4.52
CA HIS A 83 6.55 -0.69 5.60
C HIS A 83 5.61 -0.91 6.79
N THR A 84 4.33 -0.55 6.66
CA THR A 84 3.35 -0.77 7.73
C THR A 84 2.91 -2.22 7.79
N TYR A 85 2.65 -2.82 6.65
CA TYR A 85 2.10 -4.17 6.55
C TYR A 85 2.87 -5.02 5.56
N GLY A 86 2.77 -6.34 5.73
CA GLY A 86 3.11 -7.28 4.67
C GLY A 86 2.01 -7.34 3.60
N LYS A 87 1.94 -8.45 2.89
CA LYS A 87 0.97 -8.63 1.81
C LYS A 87 0.11 -9.88 2.01
N SER A 88 -0.12 -10.28 3.26
CA SER A 88 -1.05 -11.36 3.57
C SER A 88 -2.48 -10.90 3.37
N PHE A 89 -3.41 -11.83 3.30
CA PHE A 89 -4.84 -11.52 3.20
C PHE A 89 -5.30 -10.61 4.33
N LYS A 90 -4.85 -10.88 5.55
CA LYS A 90 -5.19 -10.07 6.71
C LYS A 90 -4.68 -8.64 6.56
N ASP A 91 -3.44 -8.50 6.09
CA ASP A 91 -2.85 -7.19 5.85
C ASP A 91 -3.60 -6.42 4.78
N LEU A 92 -3.95 -7.09 3.67
CA LEU A 92 -4.72 -6.45 2.59
C LEU A 92 -6.07 -5.95 3.08
N THR A 93 -6.72 -6.67 3.99
CA THR A 93 -7.99 -6.22 4.57
C THR A 93 -7.82 -4.88 5.28
N LYS A 94 -6.76 -4.73 6.06
CA LYS A 94 -6.46 -3.46 6.77
C LYS A 94 -6.08 -2.35 5.81
N ILE A 95 -5.31 -2.67 4.77
CA ILE A 95 -4.90 -1.71 3.74
C ILE A 95 -6.14 -1.13 3.04
N TYR A 96 -7.07 -1.99 2.62
CA TYR A 96 -8.27 -1.54 1.92
C TYR A 96 -9.28 -0.86 2.83
N ARG A 97 -9.14 -1.01 4.15
CA ARG A 97 -9.89 -0.21 5.14
C ARG A 97 -9.21 1.12 5.45
N ARG A 98 -8.08 1.40 4.85
CA ARG A 98 -7.27 2.59 5.08
C ARG A 98 -6.79 2.72 6.53
N ASP A 99 -6.57 1.59 7.19
CA ASP A 99 -6.09 1.55 8.58
C ASP A 99 -4.56 1.55 8.60
N PHE A 100 -3.98 2.71 8.83
CA PHE A 100 -2.54 2.90 8.94
C PHE A 100 -2.15 3.56 10.26
N ASP A 101 -2.93 3.33 11.30
CA ASP A 101 -2.68 3.91 12.63
C ASP A 101 -1.33 3.50 13.21
N ASN A 102 -0.83 2.34 12.82
CA ASN A 102 0.45 1.80 13.30
C ASN A 102 1.59 1.97 12.31
N ALA A 103 1.49 2.92 11.37
CA ALA A 103 2.58 3.18 10.42
C ALA A 103 3.86 3.57 11.17
N PRO A 104 5.03 3.10 10.70
CA PRO A 104 6.30 3.48 11.34
C PRO A 104 6.55 4.97 11.23
N ASP A 105 7.21 5.52 12.23
CA ASP A 105 7.55 6.95 12.24
C ASP A 105 8.64 7.27 11.23
N VAL A 106 9.62 6.38 11.11
CA VAL A 106 10.80 6.55 10.27
C VAL A 106 11.13 5.19 9.65
N VAL A 107 11.59 5.22 8.41
CA VAL A 107 12.08 4.03 7.71
C VAL A 107 13.56 4.22 7.42
N ALA A 108 14.39 3.24 7.77
CA ALA A 108 15.81 3.31 7.53
C ALA A 108 16.23 2.30 6.46
N TYR A 109 17.03 2.76 5.52
CA TYR A 109 17.62 1.91 4.48
C TYR A 109 19.13 1.88 4.70
N PRO A 110 19.69 0.77 5.19
CA PRO A 110 21.13 0.65 5.45
C PRO A 110 21.98 0.68 4.19
#